data_2e8f31d8df1393123b6e0270ae7484f1
#
_entry.id   2e8f31d8df1393123b6e0270ae7484f1
#
_cell.length_a   1.000
_cell.length_b   1.000
_cell.length_c   1.000
_cell.angle_alpha   90.00
_cell.angle_beta   90.00
_cell.angle_gamma   90.00
#
_symmetry.space_group_name_H-M   'P 1'
#
loop_
_entity.id
_entity.type
_entity.pdbx_description
1 polymer ?
#
loop_
_entity_poly.entity_id
_entity_poly.type
_entity_poly.pdbx_seq_one_letter_code
_entity_poly.pdbx_strand_id
1 'polypeptide(L)'
;MTELTQPLSYLTGFGNQHASEAVPGALPIGRNSPQRAPHGLYAELLSGSAFTAPRAENQRTWLYRRRPSVVCGGYEPLAHAHWKSGAAAGEAAPPDPLRWGPTPLQGEGDFVDGLRTYVVNGEAGQQGMSAHAYVATRSMGRRALVNADGEMLLVPQQGRLLVTTELGRLEVAPGSIALLPRGLAFKVDPLDMPARGYVCENFGAAFRLPELGPIGSNGLANPRDFEFPVAWHEVEEGAYEIVKRHGGQLWRATQPHSPFNVVAWHGNLAPCRYDTSRFMTINTVSFDHPDPSIFTVLTSPSDSPGWANVDFVIFPPRWMVAEDTFRPPWYHRNVMSEFMGLVLGQYDAKPEGFKPGGASLHNSYVPHGPDTDAFDKASSAELTPHKLDATLAFMFETRWPMKPTAWAMNEAPLEKTYADCWQGLTENFQPG
;
A
#
# COMPACT_ATOMS: atom_id res chain seq x y z
N MET A 1 14.91 -6.86 -20.09
CA MET A 1 14.86 -6.96 -18.60
C MET A 1 15.55 -5.74 -18.05
N THR A 2 14.94 -5.05 -17.11
CA THR A 2 15.57 -3.92 -16.41
C THR A 2 16.55 -4.51 -15.39
N GLU A 3 17.86 -4.35 -15.59
CA GLU A 3 18.86 -4.82 -14.63
C GLU A 3 19.37 -3.65 -13.80
N LEU A 4 19.44 -3.85 -12.49
CA LEU A 4 20.17 -2.96 -11.60
C LEU A 4 21.64 -3.35 -11.63
N THR A 5 22.46 -2.52 -12.24
CA THR A 5 23.91 -2.75 -12.34
C THR A 5 24.65 -2.59 -11.00
N GLN A 6 24.04 -1.91 -10.03
CA GLN A 6 24.54 -1.74 -8.67
C GLN A 6 23.39 -1.62 -7.68
N PRO A 7 23.59 -2.02 -6.40
CA PRO A 7 22.62 -1.78 -5.34
C PRO A 7 22.28 -0.29 -5.22
N LEU A 8 21.01 0.02 -4.95
CA LEU A 8 20.57 1.38 -4.71
C LEU A 8 20.97 1.85 -3.30
N SER A 9 21.31 3.12 -3.16
CA SER A 9 21.53 3.78 -1.88
C SER A 9 20.25 4.49 -1.43
N TYR A 10 20.07 4.62 -0.11
CA TYR A 10 18.87 5.20 0.48
C TYR A 10 19.19 6.18 1.60
N LEU A 11 18.28 7.15 1.79
CA LEU A 11 18.18 7.98 2.99
C LEU A 11 17.21 7.29 3.96
N THR A 12 17.30 7.57 5.26
CA THR A 12 16.45 6.91 6.27
C THR A 12 15.74 7.92 7.17
N GLY A 13 14.55 7.54 7.67
CA GLY A 13 13.80 8.30 8.65
C GLY A 13 12.45 8.82 8.15
N PHE A 14 11.38 8.15 8.53
CA PHE A 14 10.02 8.57 8.20
C PHE A 14 9.70 9.94 8.82
N GLY A 15 9.15 10.85 8.01
CA GLY A 15 8.80 12.21 8.44
C GLY A 15 9.97 13.19 8.55
N ASN A 16 11.21 12.76 8.29
CA ASN A 16 12.38 13.63 8.30
C ASN A 16 12.37 14.60 7.11
N GLN A 17 13.12 15.70 7.28
CA GLN A 17 13.50 16.58 6.18
C GLN A 17 14.73 15.98 5.50
N HIS A 18 14.54 15.45 4.32
CA HIS A 18 15.62 14.87 3.52
C HIS A 18 16.16 15.89 2.52
N ALA A 19 17.39 15.70 2.11
CA ALA A 19 18.03 16.46 1.03
C ALA A 19 18.93 15.53 0.22
N SER A 20 18.85 15.59 -1.09
CA SER A 20 19.65 14.77 -1.98
C SER A 20 19.89 15.46 -3.32
N GLU A 21 21.08 15.26 -3.87
CA GLU A 21 21.47 15.77 -5.20
C GLU A 21 22.21 14.69 -6.00
N ALA A 22 21.85 14.55 -7.26
CA ALA A 22 22.52 13.66 -8.21
C ALA A 22 23.71 14.33 -8.90
N VAL A 23 23.77 15.66 -8.88
CA VAL A 23 24.88 16.46 -9.38
C VAL A 23 25.35 17.39 -8.26
N PRO A 24 26.60 17.33 -7.85
CA PRO A 24 27.13 18.16 -6.77
C PRO A 24 26.85 19.66 -6.98
N GLY A 25 26.35 20.32 -5.94
CA GLY A 25 26.01 21.74 -5.94
C GLY A 25 24.68 22.08 -6.64
N ALA A 26 23.83 21.10 -6.94
CA ALA A 26 22.50 21.32 -7.55
C ALA A 26 21.49 21.84 -6.51
N LEU A 27 21.69 21.58 -5.21
CA LEU A 27 20.86 22.12 -4.13
C LEU A 27 21.24 23.59 -3.84
N PRO A 28 20.28 24.53 -3.88
CA PRO A 28 20.52 25.90 -3.40
C PRO A 28 20.84 25.92 -1.92
N ILE A 29 21.75 26.80 -1.54
CA ILE A 29 22.12 26.99 -0.13
C ILE A 29 21.32 28.17 0.45
N GLY A 30 20.67 27.94 1.59
CA GLY A 30 20.04 28.98 2.41
C GLY A 30 18.72 29.56 1.85
N ARG A 31 18.24 29.11 0.69
CA ARG A 31 16.95 29.54 0.10
C ARG A 31 16.40 28.50 -0.87
N ASN A 32 15.07 28.39 -0.95
CA ASN A 32 14.40 27.39 -1.77
C ASN A 32 14.26 27.82 -3.24
N SER A 33 14.02 29.10 -3.49
CA SER A 33 13.76 29.65 -4.82
C SER A 33 14.67 30.87 -5.09
N PRO A 34 15.98 30.66 -5.32
CA PRO A 34 16.87 31.73 -5.69
C PRO A 34 16.48 32.29 -7.06
N GLN A 35 16.87 33.56 -7.34
CA GLN A 35 16.61 34.17 -8.65
C GLN A 35 17.14 33.30 -9.80
N ARG A 36 18.26 32.64 -9.57
CA ARG A 36 18.84 31.66 -10.50
C ARG A 36 19.22 30.42 -9.70
N ALA A 37 18.52 29.32 -9.95
CA ALA A 37 18.88 28.05 -9.35
C ALA A 37 20.23 27.54 -9.91
N PRO A 38 21.00 26.77 -9.10
CA PRO A 38 22.26 26.20 -9.57
C PRO A 38 22.08 25.42 -10.87
N HIS A 39 23.12 25.37 -11.68
CA HIS A 39 23.17 24.66 -12.97
C HIS A 39 22.05 25.04 -13.97
N GLY A 40 21.38 26.20 -13.79
CA GLY A 40 20.26 26.61 -14.65
C GLY A 40 18.99 25.76 -14.48
N LEU A 41 18.84 25.06 -13.35
CA LEU A 41 17.66 24.25 -13.02
C LEU A 41 16.44 25.12 -12.74
N TYR A 42 15.26 24.53 -12.89
CA TYR A 42 14.00 25.14 -12.48
C TYR A 42 13.64 24.67 -11.06
N ALA A 43 13.31 25.61 -10.18
CA ALA A 43 12.77 25.30 -8.88
C ALA A 43 11.26 25.06 -8.99
N GLU A 44 10.78 23.95 -8.47
CA GLU A 44 9.36 23.57 -8.45
C GLU A 44 8.99 23.06 -7.06
N LEU A 45 7.82 23.45 -6.55
CA LEU A 45 7.31 23.00 -5.26
C LEU A 45 6.24 21.92 -5.46
N LEU A 46 6.45 20.75 -4.87
CA LEU A 46 5.41 19.72 -4.66
C LEU A 46 4.91 19.83 -3.22
N SER A 47 3.62 20.18 -3.05
CA SER A 47 2.98 20.29 -1.74
C SER A 47 1.90 19.21 -1.58
N GLY A 48 2.02 18.39 -0.52
CA GLY A 48 1.04 17.36 -0.14
C GLY A 48 0.04 17.83 0.91
N SER A 49 0.22 19.04 1.44
CA SER A 49 -0.68 19.67 2.40
C SER A 49 -1.05 21.08 1.97
N ALA A 50 -2.13 21.62 2.53
CA ALA A 50 -2.46 23.04 2.33
C ALA A 50 -1.33 23.95 2.85
N PHE A 51 -1.15 25.12 2.24
CA PHE A 51 -0.11 26.06 2.69
C PHE A 51 -0.30 26.55 4.12
N THR A 52 -1.54 26.48 4.61
CA THR A 52 -1.93 26.86 5.98
C THR A 52 -1.88 25.69 6.97
N ALA A 53 -1.45 24.50 6.56
CA ALA A 53 -1.34 23.36 7.47
C ALA A 53 -0.39 23.66 8.64
N PRO A 54 -0.67 23.14 9.85
CA PRO A 54 0.23 23.24 10.98
C PRO A 54 1.64 22.78 10.62
N ARG A 55 2.65 23.42 11.19
CA ARG A 55 4.06 23.13 10.86
C ARG A 55 4.44 21.66 11.01
N ALA A 56 3.89 20.99 12.02
CA ALA A 56 4.14 19.57 12.28
C ALA A 56 3.50 18.63 11.24
N GLU A 57 2.47 19.10 10.52
CA GLU A 57 1.71 18.33 9.54
C GLU A 57 1.98 18.78 8.10
N ASN A 58 2.74 19.86 7.93
CA ASN A 58 3.05 20.40 6.61
C ASN A 58 3.98 19.48 5.83
N GLN A 59 3.51 19.01 4.69
CA GLN A 59 4.25 18.12 3.79
C GLN A 59 4.54 18.83 2.48
N ARG A 60 5.81 18.96 2.16
CA ARG A 60 6.26 19.58 0.89
C ARG A 60 7.69 19.19 0.55
N THR A 61 8.01 19.25 -0.74
CA THR A 61 9.34 19.00 -1.26
C THR A 61 9.64 19.98 -2.39
N TRP A 62 10.81 20.59 -2.34
CA TRP A 62 11.35 21.41 -3.41
C TRP A 62 12.14 20.54 -4.36
N LEU A 63 11.82 20.68 -5.65
CA LEU A 63 12.41 19.96 -6.75
C LEU A 63 13.25 20.92 -7.60
N TYR A 64 14.47 20.56 -7.90
CA TYR A 64 15.35 21.30 -8.82
C TYR A 64 15.55 20.45 -10.05
N ARG A 65 14.87 20.84 -11.13
CA ARG A 65 14.68 19.98 -12.30
C ARG A 65 15.09 20.65 -13.60
N ARG A 66 15.39 19.82 -14.59
CA ARG A 66 15.85 20.28 -15.91
C ARG A 66 14.76 20.97 -16.72
N ARG A 67 13.52 20.55 -16.58
CA ARG A 67 12.32 21.14 -17.18
C ARG A 67 11.14 21.06 -16.21
N PRO A 68 10.38 22.12 -16.04
CA PRO A 68 9.24 22.12 -15.12
C PRO A 68 8.11 21.22 -15.62
N SER A 69 7.32 20.67 -14.71
CA SER A 69 6.23 19.73 -15.01
C SER A 69 5.09 20.33 -15.84
N VAL A 70 5.03 21.65 -15.93
CA VAL A 70 4.07 22.36 -16.81
C VAL A 70 4.33 22.14 -18.30
N VAL A 71 5.53 21.66 -18.67
CA VAL A 71 5.86 21.31 -20.06
C VAL A 71 5.27 19.93 -20.36
N CYS A 72 3.96 19.88 -20.53
CA CYS A 72 3.18 18.68 -20.84
C CYS A 72 2.11 19.05 -21.87
N GLY A 73 1.72 18.11 -22.72
CA GLY A 73 0.61 18.27 -23.66
C GLY A 73 -0.75 18.34 -22.96
N GLY A 74 -1.80 18.61 -23.74
CA GLY A 74 -3.17 18.53 -23.25
C GLY A 74 -3.54 17.07 -22.87
N TYR A 75 -4.35 16.94 -21.82
CA TYR A 75 -4.86 15.63 -21.38
C TYR A 75 -6.11 15.24 -22.16
N GLU A 76 -6.18 13.96 -22.54
CA GLU A 76 -7.36 13.32 -23.09
C GLU A 76 -7.79 12.14 -22.23
N PRO A 77 -9.08 11.75 -22.21
CA PRO A 77 -9.53 10.60 -21.43
C PRO A 77 -8.84 9.31 -21.84
N LEU A 78 -8.45 8.52 -20.84
CA LEU A 78 -7.92 7.17 -21.03
C LEU A 78 -8.90 6.14 -20.47
N ALA A 79 -9.42 5.28 -21.32
CA ALA A 79 -10.30 4.18 -20.87
C ALA A 79 -9.48 3.09 -20.18
N HIS A 80 -9.98 2.60 -19.04
CA HIS A 80 -9.44 1.43 -18.36
C HIS A 80 -10.58 0.56 -17.81
N ALA A 81 -10.64 -0.70 -18.24
CA ALA A 81 -11.76 -1.58 -17.93
C ALA A 81 -11.91 -1.85 -16.42
N HIS A 82 -10.79 -2.10 -15.75
CA HIS A 82 -10.79 -2.69 -14.40
C HIS A 82 -10.20 -1.81 -13.30
N TRP A 83 -9.52 -0.71 -13.60
CA TRP A 83 -9.05 0.21 -12.58
C TRP A 83 -10.15 1.23 -12.24
N LYS A 84 -10.76 1.07 -11.07
CA LYS A 84 -11.89 1.86 -10.58
C LYS A 84 -11.55 2.55 -9.28
N SER A 85 -12.25 3.65 -8.95
CA SER A 85 -12.19 4.28 -7.64
C SER A 85 -13.50 5.00 -7.29
N GLY A 86 -13.68 5.23 -5.98
CA GLY A 86 -14.88 5.84 -5.43
C GLY A 86 -16.08 4.86 -5.35
N ALA A 87 -16.93 5.05 -4.34
CA ALA A 87 -18.04 4.14 -4.04
C ALA A 87 -19.05 3.94 -5.18
N ALA A 88 -19.14 4.91 -6.11
CA ALA A 88 -20.03 4.83 -7.27
C ALA A 88 -19.61 3.74 -8.28
N ALA A 89 -18.34 3.32 -8.28
CA ALA A 89 -17.83 2.27 -9.15
C ALA A 89 -17.98 0.86 -8.57
N GLY A 90 -18.49 0.72 -7.34
CA GLY A 90 -18.74 -0.57 -6.69
C GLY A 90 -20.20 -1.00 -6.83
N GLU A 91 -20.41 -2.31 -6.77
CA GLU A 91 -21.72 -2.94 -6.79
C GLU A 91 -22.24 -3.22 -5.37
N ALA A 92 -23.54 -3.30 -5.22
CA ALA A 92 -24.13 -3.82 -4.00
C ALA A 92 -23.78 -5.31 -3.87
N ALA A 93 -23.30 -5.71 -2.70
CA ALA A 93 -23.03 -7.09 -2.35
C ALA A 93 -23.75 -7.46 -1.06
N PRO A 94 -24.14 -8.72 -0.87
CA PRO A 94 -24.68 -9.16 0.41
C PRO A 94 -23.65 -8.95 1.53
N PRO A 95 -24.07 -8.81 2.79
CA PRO A 95 -23.17 -8.65 3.93
C PRO A 95 -22.53 -9.98 4.35
N ASP A 96 -22.01 -10.71 3.38
CA ASP A 96 -21.32 -11.97 3.56
C ASP A 96 -19.80 -11.76 3.47
N PRO A 97 -19.00 -12.62 4.14
CA PRO A 97 -17.56 -12.63 3.93
C PRO A 97 -17.24 -13.09 2.51
N LEU A 98 -16.36 -12.37 1.81
CA LEU A 98 -15.90 -12.70 0.47
C LEU A 98 -14.44 -13.12 0.49
N ARG A 99 -14.08 -14.10 -0.39
CA ARG A 99 -12.70 -14.51 -0.60
C ARG A 99 -12.44 -14.76 -2.08
N TRP A 100 -11.26 -14.33 -2.53
CA TRP A 100 -10.79 -14.57 -3.89
C TRP A 100 -9.49 -15.35 -3.85
N GLY A 101 -9.37 -16.33 -4.72
CA GLY A 101 -8.11 -17.00 -5.00
C GLY A 101 -7.10 -16.04 -5.64
N PRO A 102 -5.84 -16.50 -5.84
CA PRO A 102 -4.80 -15.67 -6.45
C PRO A 102 -5.18 -15.16 -7.83
N THR A 103 -5.02 -13.84 -8.07
CA THR A 103 -5.18 -13.26 -9.40
C THR A 103 -4.24 -13.97 -10.40
N PRO A 104 -4.75 -14.52 -11.52
CA PRO A 104 -3.91 -15.21 -12.49
C PRO A 104 -2.80 -14.31 -13.06
N LEU A 105 -1.61 -14.89 -13.27
CA LEU A 105 -0.45 -14.20 -13.85
C LEU A 105 -0.49 -14.12 -15.39
N GLN A 106 -1.66 -14.24 -15.96
CA GLN A 106 -1.88 -14.26 -17.41
C GLN A 106 -2.26 -12.86 -17.92
N GLY A 107 -1.98 -12.63 -19.19
CA GLY A 107 -2.26 -11.38 -19.90
C GLY A 107 -0.95 -10.64 -20.22
N GLU A 108 -1.07 -9.65 -21.11
CA GLU A 108 0.01 -8.76 -21.47
C GLU A 108 -0.32 -7.35 -20.97
N GLY A 109 0.59 -6.75 -20.23
CA GLY A 109 0.41 -5.39 -19.75
C GLY A 109 1.53 -4.93 -18.83
N ASP A 110 1.70 -3.62 -18.75
CA ASP A 110 2.54 -3.01 -17.73
C ASP A 110 1.75 -2.85 -16.40
N PHE A 111 2.35 -2.20 -15.44
CA PHE A 111 1.71 -1.99 -14.13
C PHE A 111 0.34 -1.30 -14.22
N VAL A 112 0.21 -0.26 -15.06
CA VAL A 112 -1.06 0.46 -15.23
C VAL A 112 -2.11 -0.43 -15.89
N ASP A 113 -1.77 -1.08 -17.00
CA ASP A 113 -2.69 -1.97 -17.74
C ASP A 113 -3.11 -3.17 -16.90
N GLY A 114 -2.25 -3.59 -15.97
CA GLY A 114 -2.44 -4.74 -15.09
C GLY A 114 -3.26 -4.49 -13.82
N LEU A 115 -3.64 -3.23 -13.53
CA LEU A 115 -4.44 -2.92 -12.34
C LEU A 115 -5.87 -3.44 -12.45
N ARG A 116 -6.33 -4.12 -11.40
CA ARG A 116 -7.67 -4.69 -11.25
C ARG A 116 -8.21 -4.36 -9.86
N THR A 117 -9.30 -3.63 -9.79
CA THR A 117 -9.89 -3.19 -8.52
C THR A 117 -10.79 -4.26 -7.93
N TYR A 118 -10.47 -4.73 -6.73
CA TYR A 118 -11.33 -5.61 -5.95
C TYR A 118 -12.48 -4.82 -5.33
N VAL A 119 -12.15 -3.79 -4.55
CA VAL A 119 -13.12 -3.07 -3.74
C VAL A 119 -12.87 -1.57 -3.77
N VAL A 120 -13.94 -0.82 -3.58
CA VAL A 120 -13.96 0.65 -3.55
C VAL A 120 -14.84 1.15 -2.42
N ASN A 121 -14.48 2.30 -1.85
CA ASN A 121 -15.37 3.08 -1.00
C ASN A 121 -15.05 4.58 -1.08
N GLY A 122 -15.79 5.39 -0.35
CA GLY A 122 -15.55 6.83 -0.27
C GLY A 122 -15.68 7.57 -1.61
N GLU A 123 -14.90 8.61 -1.75
CA GLU A 123 -14.86 9.48 -2.94
C GLU A 123 -13.40 9.77 -3.32
N ALA A 124 -13.06 9.50 -4.58
CA ALA A 124 -11.71 9.73 -5.10
C ALA A 124 -11.23 11.17 -4.87
N GLY A 125 -10.04 11.35 -4.33
CA GLY A 125 -9.45 12.64 -4.02
C GLY A 125 -9.97 13.32 -2.75
N GLN A 126 -10.89 12.69 -2.01
CA GLN A 126 -11.48 13.27 -0.81
C GLN A 126 -11.30 12.38 0.42
N GLN A 127 -11.83 11.14 0.38
CA GLN A 127 -11.83 10.22 1.51
C GLN A 127 -12.07 8.78 1.06
N GLY A 128 -11.73 7.81 1.92
CA GLY A 128 -11.89 6.41 1.60
C GLY A 128 -10.67 5.84 0.89
N MET A 129 -10.87 4.70 0.26
CA MET A 129 -9.80 3.94 -0.40
C MET A 129 -10.33 3.05 -1.52
N SER A 130 -9.43 2.56 -2.33
CA SER A 130 -9.66 1.42 -3.21
C SER A 130 -8.54 0.40 -3.05
N ALA A 131 -8.87 -0.90 -3.09
CA ALA A 131 -7.89 -1.97 -3.10
C ALA A 131 -7.85 -2.68 -4.45
N HIS A 132 -6.64 -2.88 -4.95
CA HIS A 132 -6.40 -3.46 -6.27
C HIS A 132 -5.43 -4.61 -6.20
N ALA A 133 -5.52 -5.55 -7.16
CA ALA A 133 -4.38 -6.34 -7.59
C ALA A 133 -3.71 -5.66 -8.77
N TYR A 134 -2.42 -5.92 -8.95
CA TYR A 134 -1.72 -5.69 -10.22
C TYR A 134 -1.07 -6.98 -10.71
N VAL A 135 -1.01 -7.13 -12.03
CA VAL A 135 -0.20 -8.14 -12.71
C VAL A 135 0.57 -7.43 -13.83
N ALA A 136 1.89 -7.38 -13.71
CA ALA A 136 2.75 -6.73 -14.68
C ALA A 136 3.64 -7.78 -15.37
N THR A 137 3.52 -7.88 -16.69
CA THR A 137 4.26 -8.82 -17.55
C THR A 137 5.26 -8.10 -18.44
N ARG A 138 5.29 -6.77 -18.42
CA ARG A 138 6.27 -5.91 -19.09
C ARG A 138 6.53 -4.64 -18.30
N SER A 139 7.64 -3.98 -18.61
CA SER A 139 7.98 -2.67 -18.08
C SER A 139 7.10 -1.56 -18.66
N MET A 140 6.90 -0.47 -17.90
CA MET A 140 6.18 0.73 -18.37
C MET A 140 6.96 1.49 -19.46
N GLY A 141 8.29 1.33 -19.52
CA GLY A 141 9.10 1.95 -20.54
C GLY A 141 9.04 3.49 -20.50
N ARG A 142 8.57 4.11 -21.59
CA ARG A 142 8.38 5.58 -21.70
C ARG A 142 6.97 6.02 -21.28
N ARG A 143 6.50 5.48 -20.18
CA ARG A 143 5.21 5.78 -19.57
C ARG A 143 5.42 6.09 -18.10
N ALA A 144 4.73 7.10 -17.58
CA ALA A 144 4.71 7.41 -16.16
C ALA A 144 3.27 7.57 -15.67
N LEU A 145 3.07 7.31 -14.39
CA LEU A 145 1.80 7.49 -13.70
C LEU A 145 1.90 8.62 -12.69
N VAL A 146 0.87 9.45 -12.64
CA VAL A 146 0.65 10.46 -11.58
C VAL A 146 -0.72 10.21 -10.96
N ASN A 147 -0.77 9.82 -9.69
CA ASN A 147 -2.03 9.73 -8.96
C ASN A 147 -2.28 11.06 -8.22
N ALA A 148 -3.23 11.87 -8.72
CA ALA A 148 -3.64 13.12 -8.09
C ALA A 148 -4.79 12.93 -7.09
N ASP A 149 -5.44 11.77 -7.08
CA ASP A 149 -6.57 11.48 -6.21
C ASP A 149 -6.16 10.86 -4.88
N GLY A 150 -5.04 10.13 -4.84
CA GLY A 150 -4.61 9.41 -3.64
C GLY A 150 -3.13 9.10 -3.59
N GLU A 151 -2.65 8.76 -2.39
CA GLU A 151 -1.38 8.05 -2.24
C GLU A 151 -1.55 6.61 -2.70
N MET A 152 -0.48 5.98 -3.16
CA MET A 152 -0.48 4.57 -3.52
C MET A 152 0.48 3.80 -2.61
N LEU A 153 -0.06 2.81 -1.89
CA LEU A 153 0.72 1.86 -1.11
C LEU A 153 0.81 0.55 -1.90
N LEU A 154 2.02 0.19 -2.32
CA LEU A 154 2.30 -1.03 -3.08
C LEU A 154 2.74 -2.15 -2.14
N VAL A 155 2.15 -3.33 -2.29
CA VAL A 155 2.48 -4.55 -1.53
C VAL A 155 2.81 -5.67 -2.52
N PRO A 156 4.07 -5.82 -2.97
CA PRO A 156 4.46 -6.90 -3.86
C PRO A 156 4.24 -8.27 -3.23
N GLN A 157 3.69 -9.20 -4.00
CA GLN A 157 3.50 -10.59 -3.61
C GLN A 157 4.43 -11.53 -4.37
N GLN A 158 4.67 -11.26 -5.65
CA GLN A 158 5.55 -12.04 -6.52
C GLN A 158 6.31 -11.11 -7.45
N GLY A 159 7.61 -11.37 -7.58
CA GLY A 159 8.53 -10.56 -8.40
C GLY A 159 8.92 -9.24 -7.72
N ARG A 160 10.19 -8.87 -7.87
CA ARG A 160 10.72 -7.58 -7.43
C ARG A 160 10.33 -6.49 -8.42
N LEU A 161 10.16 -5.29 -7.92
CA LEU A 161 9.84 -4.09 -8.70
C LEU A 161 10.98 -3.07 -8.59
N LEU A 162 11.26 -2.40 -9.69
CA LEU A 162 11.96 -1.12 -9.70
C LEU A 162 10.92 -0.01 -9.85
N VAL A 163 10.75 0.77 -8.80
CA VAL A 163 9.90 1.96 -8.81
C VAL A 163 10.79 3.18 -9.06
N THR A 164 10.69 3.76 -10.25
CA THR A 164 11.37 5.00 -10.59
C THR A 164 10.42 6.16 -10.36
N THR A 165 10.86 7.15 -9.60
CA THR A 165 10.09 8.35 -9.25
C THR A 165 10.86 9.61 -9.63
N GLU A 166 10.21 10.77 -9.58
CA GLU A 166 10.89 12.06 -9.77
C GLU A 166 12.00 12.31 -8.73
N LEU A 167 11.95 11.67 -7.57
CA LEU A 167 12.91 11.87 -6.47
C LEU A 167 14.02 10.82 -6.45
N GLY A 168 13.94 9.81 -7.28
CA GLY A 168 14.90 8.70 -7.36
C GLY A 168 14.23 7.33 -7.46
N ARG A 169 14.96 6.27 -7.15
CA ARG A 169 14.54 4.89 -7.42
C ARG A 169 14.46 4.05 -6.15
N LEU A 170 13.46 3.17 -6.10
CA LEU A 170 13.25 2.20 -5.02
C LEU A 170 13.20 0.78 -5.63
N GLU A 171 13.96 -0.15 -5.08
CA GLU A 171 13.76 -1.57 -5.32
C GLU A 171 12.81 -2.12 -4.25
N VAL A 172 11.71 -2.75 -4.66
CA VAL A 172 10.66 -3.24 -3.74
C VAL A 172 10.43 -4.73 -4.02
N ALA A 173 10.80 -5.56 -3.06
CA ALA A 173 10.65 -7.01 -3.14
C ALA A 173 9.40 -7.48 -2.38
N PRO A 174 8.88 -8.70 -2.63
CA PRO A 174 7.92 -9.34 -1.74
C PRO A 174 8.42 -9.35 -0.29
N GLY A 175 7.55 -8.95 0.65
CA GLY A 175 7.94 -8.69 2.05
C GLY A 175 8.35 -7.26 2.35
N SER A 176 8.48 -6.42 1.32
CA SER A 176 8.60 -4.95 1.48
C SER A 176 7.38 -4.25 0.92
N ILE A 177 7.16 -3.02 1.35
CA ILE A 177 6.13 -2.12 0.81
C ILE A 177 6.77 -0.87 0.23
N ALA A 178 6.04 -0.17 -0.66
CA ALA A 178 6.39 1.18 -1.07
C ALA A 178 5.20 2.11 -0.94
N LEU A 179 5.43 3.29 -0.36
CA LEU A 179 4.46 4.37 -0.26
C LEU A 179 4.84 5.48 -1.25
N LEU A 180 3.91 5.79 -2.15
CA LEU A 180 4.10 6.79 -3.21
C LEU A 180 3.14 7.96 -2.97
N PRO A 181 3.66 9.16 -2.67
CA PRO A 181 2.84 10.33 -2.39
C PRO A 181 1.91 10.72 -3.54
N ARG A 182 0.78 11.31 -3.20
CA ARG A 182 -0.15 11.94 -4.14
C ARG A 182 0.56 13.01 -4.98
N GLY A 183 0.34 12.99 -6.28
CA GLY A 183 0.86 14.00 -7.21
C GLY A 183 2.29 13.76 -7.72
N LEU A 184 3.01 12.79 -7.18
CA LEU A 184 4.34 12.41 -7.63
C LEU A 184 4.26 11.58 -8.92
N ALA A 185 5.10 11.88 -9.92
CA ALA A 185 5.23 11.03 -11.09
C ALA A 185 6.15 9.83 -10.80
N PHE A 186 5.71 8.64 -11.22
CA PHE A 186 6.48 7.41 -11.07
C PHE A 186 6.19 6.40 -12.18
N LYS A 187 7.04 5.41 -12.34
CA LYS A 187 6.82 4.20 -13.12
C LYS A 187 7.23 2.96 -12.33
N VAL A 188 6.60 1.84 -12.65
CA VAL A 188 6.87 0.54 -12.03
C VAL A 188 7.33 -0.43 -13.11
N ASP A 189 8.58 -0.85 -13.01
CA ASP A 189 9.18 -1.81 -13.93
C ASP A 189 9.48 -3.12 -13.17
N PRO A 190 8.88 -4.26 -13.55
CA PRO A 190 9.25 -5.55 -12.96
C PRO A 190 10.71 -5.88 -13.20
N LEU A 191 11.44 -6.21 -12.13
CA LEU A 191 12.79 -6.80 -12.19
C LEU A 191 12.70 -8.30 -12.45
N ASP A 192 11.68 -8.93 -11.85
CA ASP A 192 11.34 -10.33 -12.07
C ASP A 192 9.95 -10.41 -12.69
N MET A 193 9.80 -11.07 -13.84
CA MET A 193 8.54 -11.15 -14.57
C MET A 193 7.99 -12.58 -14.63
N PRO A 194 6.70 -12.76 -14.52
CA PRO A 194 5.68 -11.76 -14.22
C PRO A 194 5.71 -11.33 -12.75
N ALA A 195 5.34 -10.06 -12.49
CA ALA A 195 5.17 -9.54 -11.15
C ALA A 195 3.69 -9.39 -10.80
N ARG A 196 3.33 -9.66 -9.53
CA ARG A 196 1.99 -9.53 -8.98
C ARG A 196 2.05 -9.01 -7.56
N GLY A 197 1.02 -8.28 -7.17
CA GLY A 197 0.84 -7.80 -5.80
C GLY A 197 -0.44 -7.00 -5.66
N TYR A 198 -0.47 -6.19 -4.60
CA TYR A 198 -1.64 -5.41 -4.23
C TYR A 198 -1.30 -3.93 -4.17
N VAL A 199 -2.31 -3.10 -4.32
CA VAL A 199 -2.21 -1.65 -4.20
C VAL A 199 -3.39 -1.13 -3.39
N CYS A 200 -3.11 -0.27 -2.41
CA CYS A 200 -4.11 0.60 -1.80
C CYS A 200 -3.98 2.00 -2.41
N GLU A 201 -5.07 2.55 -2.94
CA GLU A 201 -5.22 3.98 -3.17
C GLU A 201 -5.86 4.59 -1.92
N ASN A 202 -5.15 5.43 -1.21
CA ASN A 202 -5.64 6.18 -0.06
C ASN A 202 -6.09 7.58 -0.51
N PHE A 203 -7.40 7.86 -0.47
CA PHE A 203 -7.97 9.15 -0.91
C PHE A 203 -8.06 10.19 0.21
N GLY A 204 -7.82 9.78 1.46
CA GLY A 204 -7.88 10.63 2.64
C GLY A 204 -6.58 11.38 2.93
N ALA A 205 -6.35 11.65 4.21
CA ALA A 205 -5.11 12.22 4.69
C ALA A 205 -3.91 11.30 4.40
N ALA A 206 -2.73 11.90 4.29
CA ALA A 206 -1.50 11.14 4.06
C ALA A 206 -1.26 10.10 5.16
N PHE A 207 -0.70 8.96 4.78
CA PHE A 207 -0.26 7.96 5.73
C PHE A 207 0.80 8.52 6.67
N ARG A 208 0.68 8.17 7.93
CA ARG A 208 1.63 8.48 9.01
C ARG A 208 1.86 7.25 9.88
N LEU A 209 2.87 7.30 10.71
CA LEU A 209 3.08 6.29 11.75
C LEU A 209 1.95 6.39 12.80
N PRO A 210 1.43 5.24 13.28
CA PRO A 210 0.42 5.24 14.33
C PRO A 210 0.98 5.72 15.67
N GLU A 211 0.09 6.11 16.57
CA GLU A 211 0.45 6.43 17.94
C GLU A 211 0.94 5.18 18.68
N LEU A 212 2.02 5.30 19.43
CA LEU A 212 2.62 4.15 20.14
C LEU A 212 1.81 3.71 21.37
N GLY A 213 1.11 4.64 22.00
CA GLY A 213 0.31 4.35 23.20
C GLY A 213 1.12 3.63 24.29
N PRO A 214 0.55 2.61 24.94
CA PRO A 214 1.23 1.84 25.99
C PRO A 214 2.36 0.94 25.46
N ILE A 215 2.48 0.73 24.15
CA ILE A 215 3.57 -0.06 23.54
C ILE A 215 4.92 0.58 23.77
N GLY A 216 4.98 1.93 23.76
CA GLY A 216 6.20 2.71 23.97
C GLY A 216 7.07 2.79 22.72
N SER A 217 8.21 3.47 22.86
CA SER A 217 9.06 3.93 21.75
C SER A 217 9.74 2.83 20.94
N ASN A 218 9.75 1.60 21.42
CA ASN A 218 10.42 0.48 20.76
C ASN A 218 9.43 -0.45 20.01
N GLY A 219 8.13 -0.13 20.04
CA GLY A 219 7.11 -0.94 19.37
C GLY A 219 6.86 -0.53 17.92
N LEU A 220 6.12 -1.36 17.19
CA LEU A 220 5.65 -1.14 15.84
C LEU A 220 6.79 -0.94 14.82
N ALA A 221 6.52 -0.19 13.74
CA ALA A 221 7.54 0.16 12.76
C ALA A 221 8.41 1.32 13.24
N ASN A 222 9.75 1.12 13.24
CA ASN A 222 10.66 2.18 13.63
C ASN A 222 10.83 3.18 12.46
N PRO A 223 10.71 4.50 12.70
CA PRO A 223 10.89 5.52 11.65
C PRO A 223 12.20 5.39 10.87
N ARG A 224 13.30 4.99 11.52
CA ARG A 224 14.63 4.84 10.89
C ARG A 224 14.69 3.74 9.83
N ASP A 225 13.74 2.78 9.86
CA ASP A 225 13.74 1.63 8.96
C ASP A 225 12.99 1.91 7.65
N PHE A 226 12.37 3.09 7.52
CA PHE A 226 11.83 3.58 6.26
C PHE A 226 12.95 4.21 5.42
N GLU A 227 13.06 3.75 4.18
CA GLU A 227 14.14 4.10 3.26
C GLU A 227 13.60 4.95 2.10
N PHE A 228 14.24 6.10 1.88
CA PHE A 228 13.88 7.11 0.87
C PHE A 228 14.91 7.10 -0.26
N PRO A 229 14.52 7.38 -1.52
CA PRO A 229 15.46 7.32 -2.62
C PRO A 229 16.50 8.45 -2.54
N VAL A 230 17.70 8.15 -3.01
CA VAL A 230 18.69 9.17 -3.34
C VAL A 230 18.34 9.78 -4.70
N ALA A 231 18.55 11.09 -4.87
CA ALA A 231 18.27 11.79 -6.12
C ALA A 231 18.93 11.09 -7.31
N TRP A 232 18.13 10.85 -8.32
CA TRP A 232 18.53 10.26 -9.58
C TRP A 232 17.71 10.89 -10.70
N HIS A 233 18.32 11.14 -11.82
CA HIS A 233 17.63 11.71 -12.99
C HIS A 233 18.05 11.02 -14.27
N GLU A 234 17.18 11.10 -15.27
CA GLU A 234 17.50 10.69 -16.63
C GLU A 234 17.42 11.88 -17.61
N VAL A 235 18.15 11.72 -18.72
CA VAL A 235 18.24 12.71 -19.79
C VAL A 235 17.63 12.09 -21.04
N GLU A 236 16.33 11.88 -21.03
CA GLU A 236 15.61 11.34 -22.18
C GLU A 236 14.72 12.38 -22.84
N GLU A 237 14.96 12.59 -24.14
CA GLU A 237 14.16 13.44 -25.01
C GLU A 237 13.20 12.60 -25.85
N GLY A 238 12.14 13.23 -26.36
CA GLY A 238 11.12 12.61 -27.19
C GLY A 238 9.87 12.22 -26.42
N ALA A 239 8.87 11.69 -27.11
CA ALA A 239 7.55 11.43 -26.57
C ALA A 239 7.59 10.49 -25.35
N TYR A 240 6.97 10.95 -24.26
CA TYR A 240 6.76 10.21 -23.01
C TYR A 240 5.28 10.30 -22.64
N GLU A 241 4.61 9.17 -22.41
CA GLU A 241 3.21 9.14 -22.00
C GLU A 241 3.10 9.41 -20.50
N ILE A 242 2.26 10.37 -20.14
CA ILE A 242 1.89 10.65 -18.75
C ILE A 242 0.45 10.19 -18.55
N VAL A 243 0.25 9.13 -17.78
CA VAL A 243 -1.07 8.70 -17.30
C VAL A 243 -1.35 9.43 -16.00
N LYS A 244 -2.51 10.06 -15.90
CA LYS A 244 -2.90 10.80 -14.71
C LYS A 244 -4.24 10.29 -14.16
N ARG A 245 -4.25 9.91 -12.89
CA ARG A 245 -5.46 9.67 -12.13
C ARG A 245 -5.95 11.00 -11.58
N HIS A 246 -7.14 11.46 -11.95
CA HIS A 246 -7.70 12.72 -11.49
C HIS A 246 -9.22 12.73 -11.55
N GLY A 247 -9.87 13.06 -10.43
CA GLY A 247 -11.33 13.10 -10.29
C GLY A 247 -11.99 11.74 -10.54
N GLY A 248 -11.37 10.64 -10.07
CA GLY A 248 -11.87 9.28 -10.27
C GLY A 248 -11.71 8.75 -11.69
N GLN A 249 -11.11 9.53 -12.61
CA GLN A 249 -10.93 9.18 -14.02
C GLN A 249 -9.45 9.05 -14.38
N LEU A 250 -9.17 8.36 -15.47
CA LEU A 250 -7.83 8.31 -16.06
C LEU A 250 -7.74 9.23 -17.27
N TRP A 251 -6.61 9.90 -17.34
CA TRP A 251 -6.25 10.81 -18.41
C TRP A 251 -4.87 10.45 -18.94
N ARG A 252 -4.59 10.75 -20.18
CA ARG A 252 -3.24 10.64 -20.73
C ARG A 252 -2.85 11.91 -21.46
N ALA A 253 -1.56 12.22 -21.42
CA ALA A 253 -0.95 13.29 -22.18
C ALA A 253 0.41 12.84 -22.70
N THR A 254 0.93 13.54 -23.69
CA THR A 254 2.31 13.33 -24.16
C THR A 254 3.14 14.51 -23.79
N GLN A 255 4.27 14.27 -23.14
CA GLN A 255 5.27 15.29 -22.89
C GLN A 255 6.55 15.00 -23.70
N PRO A 256 7.34 16.03 -24.14
CA PRO A 256 8.45 15.83 -25.07
C PRO A 256 9.76 15.36 -24.41
N HIS A 257 9.72 14.96 -23.16
CA HIS A 257 10.89 14.50 -22.39
C HIS A 257 10.45 13.60 -21.22
N SER A 258 11.39 12.92 -20.59
CA SER A 258 11.12 12.16 -19.36
C SER A 258 10.68 13.08 -18.21
N PRO A 259 9.66 12.69 -17.40
CA PRO A 259 9.32 13.37 -16.15
C PRO A 259 10.37 13.16 -15.05
N PHE A 260 11.22 12.13 -15.15
CA PHE A 260 12.25 11.78 -14.15
C PHE A 260 13.52 12.63 -14.37
N ASN A 261 13.36 13.96 -14.38
CA ASN A 261 14.40 14.93 -14.71
C ASN A 261 14.78 15.82 -13.52
N VAL A 262 14.39 15.46 -12.31
CA VAL A 262 14.74 16.15 -11.06
C VAL A 262 16.17 15.79 -10.67
N VAL A 263 17.05 16.78 -10.65
CA VAL A 263 18.49 16.60 -10.38
C VAL A 263 18.80 16.65 -8.90
N ALA A 264 18.00 17.42 -8.15
CA ALA A 264 18.15 17.54 -6.70
C ALA A 264 16.80 17.87 -6.07
N TRP A 265 16.63 17.49 -4.81
CA TRP A 265 15.42 17.76 -4.05
C TRP A 265 15.69 17.82 -2.55
N HIS A 266 14.82 18.53 -1.82
CA HIS A 266 14.78 18.47 -0.37
C HIS A 266 13.36 18.67 0.15
N GLY A 267 13.02 17.99 1.24
CA GLY A 267 11.70 18.06 1.87
C GLY A 267 11.35 16.80 2.64
N ASN A 268 10.09 16.75 3.10
CA ASN A 268 9.53 15.61 3.84
C ASN A 268 8.42 14.87 3.08
N LEU A 269 8.00 15.35 1.92
CA LEU A 269 7.07 14.66 1.04
C LEU A 269 7.88 13.88 0.00
N ALA A 270 8.13 12.61 0.26
CA ALA A 270 8.94 11.77 -0.62
C ALA A 270 8.45 10.32 -0.58
N PRO A 271 8.63 9.56 -1.66
CA PRO A 271 8.29 8.14 -1.67
C PRO A 271 9.25 7.39 -0.76
N CYS A 272 8.77 6.31 -0.15
CA CYS A 272 9.62 5.46 0.67
C CYS A 272 9.28 4.00 0.48
N ARG A 273 10.21 3.13 0.89
CA ARG A 273 9.98 1.70 1.08
C ARG A 273 10.22 1.30 2.54
N TYR A 274 9.62 0.20 2.94
CA TYR A 274 9.80 -0.37 4.26
C TYR A 274 9.86 -1.90 4.17
N ASP A 275 10.87 -2.50 4.78
CA ASP A 275 11.01 -3.95 4.92
C ASP A 275 10.22 -4.42 6.14
N THR A 276 9.13 -5.16 5.91
CA THR A 276 8.22 -5.61 6.97
C THR A 276 8.87 -6.60 7.95
N SER A 277 9.99 -7.20 7.60
CA SER A 277 10.75 -8.07 8.52
C SER A 277 11.39 -7.30 9.68
N ARG A 278 11.49 -5.96 9.57
CA ARG A 278 11.98 -5.05 10.62
C ARG A 278 10.90 -4.60 11.59
N PHE A 279 9.67 -5.04 11.39
CA PHE A 279 8.56 -4.67 12.26
C PHE A 279 8.75 -5.30 13.66
N MET A 280 8.67 -4.45 14.69
CA MET A 280 8.73 -4.92 16.08
C MET A 280 7.39 -5.55 16.46
N THR A 281 7.27 -6.85 16.30
CA THR A 281 6.05 -7.59 16.56
C THR A 281 5.88 -7.84 18.05
N ILE A 282 4.85 -7.24 18.63
CA ILE A 282 4.44 -7.47 20.01
C ILE A 282 3.24 -8.41 19.99
N ASN A 283 3.30 -9.46 20.82
CA ASN A 283 2.18 -10.34 21.08
C ASN A 283 2.09 -10.59 22.57
N THR A 284 0.94 -11.01 23.06
CA THR A 284 0.76 -11.22 24.50
C THR A 284 1.58 -12.40 25.00
N VAL A 285 2.07 -12.30 26.22
CA VAL A 285 2.73 -13.39 26.98
C VAL A 285 1.94 -13.82 28.21
N SER A 286 0.86 -13.10 28.54
CA SER A 286 -0.11 -13.44 29.56
C SER A 286 -1.33 -14.08 28.91
N PHE A 287 -2.50 -13.95 29.48
CA PHE A 287 -3.74 -14.42 28.88
C PHE A 287 -4.42 -13.29 28.07
N ASP A 288 -5.32 -13.67 27.19
CA ASP A 288 -6.02 -12.85 26.23
C ASP A 288 -5.15 -12.34 25.07
N HIS A 289 -5.81 -11.75 24.07
CA HIS A 289 -5.19 -11.13 22.93
C HIS A 289 -5.32 -9.61 23.02
N PRO A 290 -4.26 -8.85 22.74
CA PRO A 290 -4.42 -7.45 22.43
C PRO A 290 -5.11 -7.28 21.06
N ASP A 291 -5.72 -6.12 20.84
CA ASP A 291 -6.33 -5.78 19.55
C ASP A 291 -5.31 -5.75 18.41
N PRO A 292 -5.74 -5.98 17.14
CA PRO A 292 -4.85 -5.96 15.98
C PRO A 292 -4.10 -4.64 15.75
N SER A 293 -4.45 -3.56 16.46
CA SER A 293 -3.73 -2.28 16.44
C SER A 293 -2.23 -2.41 16.72
N ILE A 294 -1.81 -3.46 17.46
CA ILE A 294 -0.39 -3.78 17.70
C ILE A 294 0.38 -4.18 16.43
N PHE A 295 -0.30 -4.38 15.33
CA PHE A 295 0.26 -4.76 14.03
C PHE A 295 0.16 -3.65 12.99
N THR A 296 -0.30 -2.44 13.36
CA THR A 296 -0.45 -1.32 12.45
C THR A 296 0.92 -0.74 12.05
N VAL A 297 1.20 -0.73 10.76
CA VAL A 297 2.43 -0.14 10.20
C VAL A 297 2.24 1.34 9.90
N LEU A 298 1.13 1.66 9.22
CA LEU A 298 0.78 3.02 8.79
C LEU A 298 -0.70 3.27 9.02
N THR A 299 -1.06 4.51 9.34
CA THR A 299 -2.44 4.96 9.49
C THR A 299 -2.71 6.23 8.70
N SER A 300 -3.82 6.30 8.01
CA SER A 300 -4.39 7.52 7.43
C SER A 300 -5.55 7.96 8.30
N PRO A 301 -5.46 9.09 9.02
CA PRO A 301 -6.54 9.53 9.87
C PRO A 301 -7.76 9.98 9.05
N SER A 302 -8.94 9.85 9.62
CA SER A 302 -10.16 10.44 9.07
C SER A 302 -10.54 11.74 9.80
N ASP A 303 -11.61 12.37 9.36
CA ASP A 303 -12.23 13.54 10.02
C ASP A 303 -12.95 13.19 11.34
N SER A 304 -13.14 11.90 11.63
CA SER A 304 -13.77 11.43 12.87
C SER A 304 -12.69 10.85 13.79
N PRO A 305 -12.44 11.47 14.95
CA PRO A 305 -11.44 10.98 15.90
C PRO A 305 -11.67 9.52 16.29
N GLY A 306 -10.61 8.73 16.32
CA GLY A 306 -10.64 7.30 16.68
C GLY A 306 -11.07 6.36 15.54
N TRP A 307 -11.35 6.88 14.35
CA TRP A 307 -11.69 6.09 13.17
C TRP A 307 -10.70 6.41 12.04
N ALA A 308 -9.93 5.44 11.60
CA ALA A 308 -9.03 5.65 10.47
C ALA A 308 -9.79 5.76 9.15
N ASN A 309 -9.26 6.58 8.23
CA ASN A 309 -9.63 6.54 6.82
C ASN A 309 -9.20 5.20 6.23
N VAL A 310 -7.94 4.82 6.47
CA VAL A 310 -7.41 3.48 6.23
C VAL A 310 -6.20 3.22 7.13
N ASP A 311 -6.17 2.04 7.73
CA ASP A 311 -5.00 1.48 8.40
C ASP A 311 -4.36 0.42 7.51
N PHE A 312 -3.04 0.39 7.49
CA PHE A 312 -2.27 -0.71 6.93
C PHE A 312 -1.70 -1.55 8.06
N VAL A 313 -2.22 -2.74 8.20
CA VAL A 313 -1.90 -3.72 9.23
C VAL A 313 -1.18 -4.90 8.60
N ILE A 314 -0.19 -5.47 9.27
CA ILE A 314 0.49 -6.70 8.82
C ILE A 314 0.38 -7.79 9.87
N PHE A 315 0.42 -9.04 9.43
CA PHE A 315 0.50 -10.21 10.29
C PHE A 315 1.82 -10.95 9.96
N PRO A 316 2.94 -10.49 10.57
CA PRO A 316 4.26 -11.01 10.28
C PRO A 316 4.57 -12.25 11.13
N PRO A 317 5.73 -12.90 10.96
CA PRO A 317 6.22 -13.93 11.87
C PRO A 317 6.20 -13.46 13.31
N ARG A 318 5.67 -14.33 14.23
CA ARG A 318 5.47 -13.95 15.63
C ARG A 318 5.43 -15.16 16.57
N TRP A 319 5.76 -14.93 17.83
CA TRP A 319 5.60 -15.92 18.90
C TRP A 319 4.16 -15.93 19.42
N MET A 320 3.64 -17.14 19.62
CA MET A 320 2.35 -17.42 20.26
C MET A 320 2.61 -18.03 21.63
N VAL A 321 2.43 -17.25 22.69
CA VAL A 321 2.85 -17.61 24.06
C VAL A 321 1.80 -17.29 25.13
N ALA A 322 0.57 -16.93 24.75
CA ALA A 322 -0.50 -16.61 25.69
C ALA A 322 -0.87 -17.83 26.54
N GLU A 323 -0.99 -17.63 27.87
CA GLU A 323 -1.40 -18.64 28.84
C GLU A 323 -2.92 -18.83 28.77
N ASP A 324 -3.39 -20.07 28.89
CA ASP A 324 -4.82 -20.42 28.95
C ASP A 324 -5.72 -19.61 27.99
N THR A 325 -5.22 -19.38 26.78
CA THR A 325 -5.87 -18.49 25.79
C THR A 325 -6.07 -19.23 24.48
N PHE A 326 -7.25 -19.09 23.90
CA PHE A 326 -7.51 -19.47 22.51
C PHE A 326 -6.64 -18.61 21.59
N ARG A 327 -5.65 -19.21 20.92
CA ARG A 327 -4.56 -18.47 20.26
C ARG A 327 -4.86 -17.89 18.89
N PRO A 328 -5.70 -18.49 18.02
CA PRO A 328 -6.21 -17.83 16.82
C PRO A 328 -6.99 -16.56 17.17
N PRO A 329 -7.17 -15.61 16.24
CA PRO A 329 -8.10 -14.52 16.45
C PRO A 329 -9.49 -15.07 16.78
N TRP A 330 -10.14 -14.47 17.78
CA TRP A 330 -11.50 -14.87 18.18
C TRP A 330 -12.54 -14.56 17.12
N TYR A 331 -13.74 -15.15 17.19
CA TYR A 331 -14.88 -14.76 16.36
C TYR A 331 -15.28 -13.33 16.71
N HIS A 332 -15.41 -12.47 15.71
CA HIS A 332 -15.72 -11.07 15.95
C HIS A 332 -16.55 -10.44 14.85
N ARG A 333 -17.05 -9.27 15.15
CA ARG A 333 -17.72 -8.32 14.26
C ARG A 333 -17.25 -6.95 14.69
N ASN A 334 -16.57 -6.24 13.83
CA ASN A 334 -16.11 -4.90 14.16
C ASN A 334 -16.77 -3.83 13.28
N VAL A 335 -16.63 -2.58 13.67
CA VAL A 335 -17.20 -1.44 12.96
C VAL A 335 -16.46 -1.13 11.67
N MET A 336 -15.20 -1.50 11.57
CA MET A 336 -14.36 -1.28 10.40
C MET A 336 -14.55 -2.37 9.35
N SER A 337 -14.24 -2.08 8.11
CA SER A 337 -14.21 -3.04 7.01
C SER A 337 -12.79 -3.45 6.71
N GLU A 338 -12.56 -4.73 6.50
CA GLU A 338 -11.26 -5.35 6.36
C GLU A 338 -11.06 -5.96 4.97
N PHE A 339 -10.09 -5.47 4.21
CA PHE A 339 -9.61 -6.13 3.01
C PHE A 339 -8.24 -6.73 3.30
N MET A 340 -8.14 -8.06 3.26
CA MET A 340 -6.90 -8.77 3.53
C MET A 340 -6.27 -9.33 2.26
N GLY A 341 -4.95 -9.46 2.27
CA GLY A 341 -4.17 -10.18 1.26
C GLY A 341 -3.12 -11.05 1.91
N LEU A 342 -2.79 -12.17 1.28
CA LEU A 342 -1.71 -13.06 1.70
C LEU A 342 -0.52 -12.91 0.77
N VAL A 343 0.61 -12.44 1.33
CA VAL A 343 1.86 -12.25 0.57
C VAL A 343 2.62 -13.57 0.47
N LEU A 344 2.79 -14.26 1.60
CA LEU A 344 3.49 -15.55 1.63
C LEU A 344 3.00 -16.45 2.78
N GLY A 345 3.23 -17.74 2.65
CA GLY A 345 2.97 -18.73 3.69
C GLY A 345 1.50 -19.07 3.87
N GLN A 346 1.10 -19.24 5.11
CA GLN A 346 -0.27 -19.57 5.53
C GLN A 346 -0.76 -18.56 6.56
N TYR A 347 -2.05 -18.32 6.60
CA TYR A 347 -2.70 -17.51 7.63
C TYR A 347 -3.23 -18.41 8.74
N ASP A 348 -2.91 -18.10 9.99
CA ASP A 348 -3.16 -18.96 11.17
C ASP A 348 -4.64 -19.27 11.44
N ALA A 349 -5.52 -18.31 11.19
CA ALA A 349 -6.97 -18.52 11.37
C ALA A 349 -7.61 -19.36 10.26
N LYS A 350 -6.94 -19.53 9.13
CA LYS A 350 -7.44 -20.25 7.94
C LYS A 350 -6.29 -20.86 7.16
N PRO A 351 -5.66 -21.92 7.72
CA PRO A 351 -4.46 -22.50 7.11
C PRO A 351 -4.70 -23.13 5.75
N GLU A 352 -5.95 -23.52 5.46
CA GLU A 352 -6.35 -24.05 4.17
C GLU A 352 -7.24 -23.06 3.40
N GLY A 353 -7.06 -23.01 2.08
CA GLY A 353 -7.90 -22.19 1.19
C GLY A 353 -7.43 -20.77 0.98
N PHE A 354 -6.86 -20.05 1.94
CA PHE A 354 -6.30 -18.73 1.73
C PHE A 354 -4.86 -18.83 1.21
N LYS A 355 -4.66 -18.57 -0.07
CA LYS A 355 -3.39 -18.78 -0.79
C LYS A 355 -2.65 -17.46 -1.05
N PRO A 356 -1.31 -17.45 -1.09
CA PRO A 356 -0.54 -16.28 -1.49
C PRO A 356 -0.99 -15.71 -2.84
N GLY A 357 -1.26 -14.42 -2.88
CA GLY A 357 -1.85 -13.74 -4.04
C GLY A 357 -3.38 -13.67 -4.03
N GLY A 358 -4.04 -14.34 -3.08
CA GLY A 358 -5.48 -14.25 -2.83
C GLY A 358 -5.84 -13.08 -1.92
N ALA A 359 -7.13 -12.77 -1.84
CA ALA A 359 -7.67 -11.69 -1.02
C ALA A 359 -8.96 -12.11 -0.31
N SER A 360 -9.32 -11.41 0.77
CA SER A 360 -10.63 -11.54 1.42
C SER A 360 -11.20 -10.19 1.81
N LEU A 361 -12.53 -10.13 1.94
CA LEU A 361 -13.26 -8.95 2.41
C LEU A 361 -14.19 -9.36 3.55
N HIS A 362 -14.03 -8.70 4.68
CA HIS A 362 -14.96 -8.75 5.81
C HIS A 362 -15.44 -7.32 6.07
N ASN A 363 -16.63 -6.99 5.60
CA ASN A 363 -17.20 -5.65 5.77
C ASN A 363 -17.64 -5.38 7.21
N SER A 364 -17.92 -4.11 7.52
CA SER A 364 -18.47 -3.66 8.81
C SER A 364 -19.53 -4.63 9.33
N TYR A 365 -19.33 -5.11 10.55
CA TYR A 365 -20.22 -6.03 11.26
C TYR A 365 -20.47 -7.39 10.60
N VAL A 366 -19.75 -7.76 9.56
CA VAL A 366 -19.81 -9.11 9.00
C VAL A 366 -19.06 -10.06 9.96
N PRO A 367 -19.74 -11.07 10.51
CA PRO A 367 -19.10 -12.02 11.44
C PRO A 367 -18.04 -12.84 10.74
N HIS A 368 -16.89 -13.00 11.39
CA HIS A 368 -15.81 -13.87 10.90
C HIS A 368 -14.88 -14.30 12.03
N GLY A 369 -13.95 -15.21 11.72
CA GLY A 369 -13.04 -15.79 12.69
C GLY A 369 -12.39 -17.06 12.16
N PRO A 370 -11.82 -17.91 13.02
CA PRO A 370 -11.20 -19.16 12.62
C PRO A 370 -12.22 -20.10 11.96
N ASP A 371 -11.77 -20.89 11.01
CA ASP A 371 -12.58 -21.98 10.46
C ASP A 371 -12.77 -23.12 11.46
N THR A 372 -13.60 -24.09 11.12
CA THR A 372 -13.90 -25.24 12.00
C THR A 372 -12.64 -25.99 12.42
N ASP A 373 -11.75 -26.28 11.47
CA ASP A 373 -10.52 -27.04 11.74
C ASP A 373 -9.54 -26.27 12.64
N ALA A 374 -9.41 -24.96 12.42
CA ALA A 374 -8.58 -24.09 13.27
C ALA A 374 -9.15 -24.00 14.68
N PHE A 375 -10.48 -23.91 14.82
CA PHE A 375 -11.15 -23.90 16.13
C PHE A 375 -10.92 -25.22 16.89
N ASP A 376 -11.16 -26.36 16.27
CA ASP A 376 -11.03 -27.68 16.90
C ASP A 376 -9.58 -27.93 17.33
N LYS A 377 -8.62 -27.65 16.48
CA LYS A 377 -7.20 -27.76 16.79
C LYS A 377 -6.78 -26.84 17.94
N ALA A 378 -7.20 -25.60 17.91
CA ALA A 378 -6.83 -24.62 18.93
C ALA A 378 -7.48 -24.89 20.30
N SER A 379 -8.72 -25.38 20.29
CA SER A 379 -9.47 -25.72 21.53
C SER A 379 -8.92 -26.95 22.26
N SER A 380 -8.17 -27.81 21.57
CA SER A 380 -7.60 -29.03 22.10
C SER A 380 -6.07 -29.04 22.19
N ALA A 381 -5.42 -27.96 21.76
CA ALA A 381 -3.96 -27.89 21.72
C ALA A 381 -3.32 -27.79 23.07
N GLU A 382 -2.17 -28.46 23.25
CA GLU A 382 -1.28 -28.18 24.39
C GLU A 382 -0.63 -26.79 24.19
N LEU A 383 -0.86 -25.90 25.16
CA LEU A 383 -0.43 -24.52 25.08
C LEU A 383 1.07 -24.35 25.40
N THR A 384 1.91 -24.67 24.44
CA THR A 384 3.36 -24.41 24.51
C THR A 384 3.72 -23.18 23.65
N PRO A 385 4.82 -22.45 23.98
CA PRO A 385 5.32 -21.40 23.07
C PRO A 385 5.65 -21.97 21.69
N HIS A 386 5.10 -21.37 20.64
CA HIS A 386 5.47 -21.70 19.27
C HIS A 386 5.60 -20.45 18.43
N LYS A 387 6.38 -20.50 17.35
CA LYS A 387 6.58 -19.39 16.43
C LYS A 387 5.83 -19.64 15.14
N LEU A 388 5.01 -18.69 14.73
CA LEU A 388 4.49 -18.64 13.37
C LEU A 388 5.59 -18.05 12.49
N ASP A 389 6.21 -18.87 11.67
CA ASP A 389 7.28 -18.49 10.75
C ASP A 389 6.81 -18.52 9.29
N ALA A 390 7.59 -17.94 8.41
CA ALA A 390 7.40 -17.96 6.97
C ALA A 390 5.97 -17.58 6.53
N THR A 391 5.37 -16.60 7.21
CA THR A 391 4.05 -16.07 6.89
C THR A 391 4.07 -14.56 6.84
N LEU A 392 3.32 -13.97 5.92
CA LEU A 392 3.04 -12.55 5.87
C LEU A 392 1.69 -12.32 5.22
N ALA A 393 0.71 -11.92 6.00
CA ALA A 393 -0.54 -11.37 5.52
C ALA A 393 -0.58 -9.88 5.84
N PHE A 394 -1.48 -9.15 5.17
CA PHE A 394 -1.75 -7.75 5.47
C PHE A 394 -3.25 -7.50 5.43
N MET A 395 -3.64 -6.35 5.99
CA MET A 395 -5.00 -5.86 5.99
C MET A 395 -5.02 -4.35 5.70
N PHE A 396 -5.93 -3.94 4.82
CA PHE A 396 -6.37 -2.56 4.72
C PHE A 396 -7.70 -2.47 5.47
N GLU A 397 -7.69 -1.75 6.57
CA GLU A 397 -8.86 -1.56 7.43
C GLU A 397 -9.38 -0.13 7.30
N THR A 398 -10.68 0.03 7.04
CA THR A 398 -11.28 1.34 6.75
C THR A 398 -12.64 1.51 7.43
N ARG A 399 -12.95 2.75 7.78
CA ARG A 399 -14.22 3.09 8.45
C ARG A 399 -15.48 2.87 7.62
N TRP A 400 -15.38 2.83 6.30
CA TRP A 400 -16.56 2.68 5.43
C TRP A 400 -16.70 1.27 4.89
N PRO A 401 -17.95 0.80 4.71
CA PRO A 401 -18.18 -0.41 3.96
C PRO A 401 -17.56 -0.33 2.57
N MET A 402 -16.90 -1.41 2.17
CA MET A 402 -16.31 -1.55 0.85
C MET A 402 -17.31 -2.22 -0.10
N LYS A 403 -17.39 -1.72 -1.32
CA LYS A 403 -18.18 -2.32 -2.39
C LYS A 403 -17.25 -3.05 -3.35
N PRO A 404 -17.50 -4.34 -3.64
CA PRO A 404 -16.77 -5.03 -4.70
C PRO A 404 -17.12 -4.43 -6.05
N THR A 405 -16.17 -4.49 -6.99
CA THR A 405 -16.42 -4.10 -8.39
C THR A 405 -17.05 -5.24 -9.20
N ALA A 406 -17.60 -4.92 -10.37
CA ALA A 406 -18.10 -5.92 -11.31
C ALA A 406 -17.03 -6.96 -11.66
N TRP A 407 -15.77 -6.52 -11.86
CA TRP A 407 -14.66 -7.44 -12.09
C TRP A 407 -14.45 -8.40 -10.92
N ALA A 408 -14.45 -7.90 -9.70
CA ALA A 408 -14.23 -8.71 -8.50
C ALA A 408 -15.31 -9.78 -8.30
N MET A 409 -16.55 -9.48 -8.68
CA MET A 409 -17.69 -10.39 -8.52
C MET A 409 -17.84 -11.41 -9.66
N ASN A 410 -17.41 -11.05 -10.88
CA ASN A 410 -17.75 -11.84 -12.07
C ASN A 410 -16.55 -12.45 -12.80
N GLU A 411 -15.35 -11.85 -12.69
CA GLU A 411 -14.16 -12.24 -13.46
C GLU A 411 -12.99 -12.69 -12.56
N ALA A 412 -12.85 -12.07 -11.37
CA ALA A 412 -11.87 -12.50 -10.38
C ALA A 412 -12.18 -13.90 -9.85
N PRO A 413 -11.19 -14.65 -9.34
CA PRO A 413 -11.38 -16.00 -8.83
C PRO A 413 -12.14 -16.03 -7.49
N LEU A 414 -13.38 -15.56 -7.48
CA LEU A 414 -14.26 -15.52 -6.30
C LEU A 414 -14.60 -16.93 -5.85
N GLU A 415 -14.37 -17.22 -4.57
CA GLU A 415 -14.67 -18.50 -3.93
C GLU A 415 -16.12 -18.52 -3.43
N LYS A 416 -17.01 -19.19 -4.14
CA LYS A 416 -18.45 -19.25 -3.83
C LYS A 416 -18.78 -20.05 -2.57
N THR A 417 -17.85 -20.90 -2.12
CA THR A 417 -18.01 -21.80 -0.97
C THR A 417 -17.22 -21.34 0.25
N TYR A 418 -16.78 -20.08 0.27
CA TYR A 418 -15.95 -19.57 1.37
C TYR A 418 -16.63 -19.74 2.74
N ALA A 419 -17.92 -19.46 2.83
CA ALA A 419 -18.67 -19.59 4.08
C ALA A 419 -18.82 -21.05 4.59
N ASP A 420 -18.57 -22.03 3.75
CA ASP A 420 -18.69 -23.46 4.13
C ASP A 420 -17.65 -23.84 5.19
N CYS A 421 -16.55 -23.09 5.32
CA CYS A 421 -15.52 -23.35 6.33
C CYS A 421 -16.00 -23.23 7.78
N TRP A 422 -17.18 -22.65 8.02
CA TRP A 422 -17.81 -22.55 9.35
C TRP A 422 -18.98 -23.50 9.58
N GLN A 423 -19.44 -24.25 8.58
CA GLN A 423 -20.62 -25.12 8.71
C GLN A 423 -20.44 -26.28 9.67
N GLY A 424 -19.19 -26.65 9.99
CA GLY A 424 -18.88 -27.70 10.96
C GLY A 424 -18.97 -27.27 12.43
N LEU A 425 -19.13 -25.96 12.70
CA LEU A 425 -19.26 -25.45 14.06
C LEU A 425 -20.63 -25.84 14.65
N THR A 426 -20.62 -26.67 15.69
CA THR A 426 -21.81 -27.15 16.37
C THR A 426 -21.93 -26.58 17.77
N GLU A 427 -23.10 -26.73 18.39
CA GLU A 427 -23.29 -26.33 19.79
C GLU A 427 -22.50 -27.22 20.72
N ASN A 428 -21.62 -26.65 21.53
CA ASN A 428 -20.83 -27.34 22.55
C ASN A 428 -21.26 -26.97 23.97
N PHE A 429 -22.34 -26.18 24.12
CA PHE A 429 -22.83 -25.76 25.42
C PHE A 429 -23.37 -26.96 26.22
N GLN A 430 -22.87 -27.17 27.44
CA GLN A 430 -23.37 -28.11 28.39
C GLN A 430 -23.70 -27.37 29.68
N PRO A 431 -24.99 -27.22 30.04
CA PRO A 431 -25.35 -26.62 31.33
C PRO A 431 -24.87 -27.53 32.44
N GLY A 432 -24.07 -26.96 33.37
CA GLY A 432 -23.54 -27.66 34.55
C GLY A 432 -24.62 -28.01 35.59
#